data_67b99c4b52a8fa759692bcb759aa3a72
#
_entry.id   67b99c4b52a8fa759692bcb759aa3a72
#
_cell.length_a   1.000
_cell.length_b   1.000
_cell.length_c   1.000
_cell.angle_alpha   90.00
_cell.angle_beta   90.00
_cell.angle_gamma   90.00
#
_symmetry.space_group_name_H-M   'P 1'
#
loop_
_entity.id
_entity.type
_entity.pdbx_description
1 polymer ?
#
loop_
_entity_poly.entity_id
_entity_poly.type
_entity_poly.pdbx_seq_one_letter_code
_entity_poly.pdbx_strand_id
1 'polypeptide(L)'
;VALGFTEVEARVYCELLKGAPATGYRLAQALGKAPPSIYQALASLEHKGAVLVEEGEPRSFRPVPPDEVLTALQRGFETRRREAADALRKLHAPVQDDRIYHLKSHAQVMERARAMIAGATERLLFDLFPPPLAALTPALTEASARRVSIAGLVYDEPPKAPFACVRSSSADFVRERWPGAQLTLVVDAREFLVALLTTDGTGVKQAIWSDSVYLSCLQHSGLAAEIQLSAPPSARARLARSFSLINSSPPGLRQLVGRQPRSSSKRGDTP
;
A
#
# COMPACT_ATOMS: atom_id res chain seq x y z
N VAL A 1 18.08 17.23 -6.41
CA VAL A 1 17.08 17.79 -5.47
C VAL A 1 16.22 16.68 -4.90
N ALA A 2 15.62 15.83 -5.72
CA ALA A 2 14.73 14.73 -5.24
C ALA A 2 15.44 13.72 -4.31
N LEU A 3 16.76 13.56 -4.42
CA LEU A 3 17.57 12.63 -3.62
C LEU A 3 18.23 13.28 -2.38
N GLY A 4 17.78 14.47 -1.96
CA GLY A 4 18.34 15.18 -0.82
C GLY A 4 19.60 16.02 -1.11
N PHE A 5 19.93 16.22 -2.38
CA PHE A 5 20.94 17.18 -2.82
C PHE A 5 20.30 18.55 -3.09
N THR A 6 21.03 19.62 -2.80
CA THR A 6 20.67 20.95 -3.30
C THR A 6 20.97 21.04 -4.80
N GLU A 7 20.43 22.07 -5.47
CA GLU A 7 20.69 22.28 -6.91
C GLU A 7 22.18 22.46 -7.18
N VAL A 8 22.90 23.18 -6.33
CA VAL A 8 24.34 23.43 -6.49
C VAL A 8 25.11 22.12 -6.29
N GLU A 9 24.79 21.36 -5.26
CA GLU A 9 25.41 20.03 -5.03
C GLU A 9 25.23 19.09 -6.23
N ALA A 10 24.01 19.00 -6.75
CA ALA A 10 23.73 18.15 -7.90
C ALA A 10 24.52 18.58 -9.13
N ARG A 11 24.61 19.90 -9.40
CA ARG A 11 25.41 20.43 -10.52
C ARG A 11 26.91 20.16 -10.35
N VAL A 12 27.45 20.35 -9.15
CA VAL A 12 28.87 20.07 -8.84
C VAL A 12 29.18 18.59 -9.04
N TYR A 13 28.31 17.71 -8.52
CA TYR A 13 28.50 16.26 -8.71
C TYR A 13 28.43 15.84 -10.17
N CYS A 14 27.45 16.35 -10.94
CA CYS A 14 27.35 16.07 -12.38
C CYS A 14 28.56 16.61 -13.17
N GLU A 15 29.12 17.76 -12.77
CA GLU A 15 30.31 18.30 -13.44
C GLU A 15 31.55 17.46 -13.14
N LEU A 16 31.70 16.99 -11.91
CA LEU A 16 32.77 16.05 -11.54
C LEU A 16 32.69 14.75 -12.33
N LEU A 17 31.48 14.22 -12.59
CA LEU A 17 31.33 13.01 -13.40
C LEU A 17 31.82 13.16 -14.85
N LYS A 18 31.83 14.39 -15.39
CA LYS A 18 32.29 14.67 -16.76
C LYS A 18 33.79 14.74 -16.88
N GLY A 19 34.50 15.17 -15.84
CA GLY A 19 35.91 15.46 -15.95
C GLY A 19 36.68 15.51 -14.61
N ALA A 20 36.56 14.46 -13.81
CA ALA A 20 37.33 14.31 -12.57
C ALA A 20 38.74 13.76 -12.82
N PRO A 21 39.70 14.05 -11.91
CA PRO A 21 39.59 14.93 -10.76
C PRO A 21 39.57 16.42 -11.11
N ALA A 22 38.92 17.24 -10.29
CA ALA A 22 38.86 18.67 -10.50
C ALA A 22 39.02 19.46 -9.18
N THR A 23 39.62 20.65 -9.28
CA THR A 23 39.74 21.57 -8.14
C THR A 23 38.42 22.36 -7.96
N GLY A 24 38.15 22.84 -6.74
CA GLY A 24 36.97 23.69 -6.47
C GLY A 24 36.96 24.95 -7.34
N TYR A 25 38.11 25.52 -7.66
CA TYR A 25 38.22 26.70 -8.53
C TYR A 25 37.79 26.38 -9.98
N ARG A 26 38.23 25.25 -10.53
CA ARG A 26 37.86 24.81 -11.87
C ARG A 26 36.35 24.56 -11.97
N LEU A 27 35.75 23.96 -10.94
CA LEU A 27 34.33 23.76 -10.85
C LEU A 27 33.54 25.08 -10.76
N ALA A 28 34.06 26.05 -10.01
CA ALA A 28 33.48 27.39 -9.91
C ALA A 28 33.44 28.09 -11.28
N GLN A 29 34.52 28.02 -12.04
CA GLN A 29 34.57 28.52 -13.42
C GLN A 29 33.57 27.78 -14.33
N ALA A 30 33.59 26.46 -14.33
CA ALA A 30 32.73 25.64 -15.19
C ALA A 30 31.24 25.88 -14.95
N LEU A 31 30.85 26.12 -13.70
CA LEU A 31 29.46 26.32 -13.29
C LEU A 31 29.05 27.80 -13.23
N GLY A 32 29.95 28.73 -13.44
CA GLY A 32 29.69 30.18 -13.33
C GLY A 32 29.20 30.59 -11.93
N LYS A 33 29.73 29.96 -10.87
CA LYS A 33 29.36 30.21 -9.46
C LYS A 33 30.57 30.73 -8.67
N ALA A 34 30.24 31.48 -7.61
CA ALA A 34 31.27 31.99 -6.70
C ALA A 34 32.01 30.83 -6.00
N PRO A 35 33.35 30.85 -5.91
CA PRO A 35 34.12 29.79 -5.28
C PRO A 35 33.65 29.36 -3.89
N PRO A 36 33.30 30.28 -2.96
CA PRO A 36 32.79 29.86 -1.64
C PRO A 36 31.56 28.95 -1.70
N SER A 37 30.62 29.21 -2.62
CA SER A 37 29.43 28.36 -2.80
C SER A 37 29.75 26.95 -3.29
N ILE A 38 30.79 26.83 -4.15
CA ILE A 38 31.23 25.53 -4.65
C ILE A 38 31.98 24.76 -3.54
N TYR A 39 32.85 25.39 -2.76
CA TYR A 39 33.51 24.74 -1.64
C TYR A 39 32.52 24.29 -0.56
N GLN A 40 31.47 25.07 -0.29
CA GLN A 40 30.39 24.66 0.61
C GLN A 40 29.64 23.43 0.08
N ALA A 41 29.33 23.41 -1.21
CA ALA A 41 28.69 22.25 -1.86
C ALA A 41 29.60 21.01 -1.85
N LEU A 42 30.91 21.18 -2.10
CA LEU A 42 31.89 20.08 -2.04
C LEU A 42 32.02 19.50 -0.64
N ALA A 43 32.12 20.35 0.40
CA ALA A 43 32.14 19.89 1.80
C ALA A 43 30.87 19.12 2.18
N SER A 44 29.70 19.57 1.71
CA SER A 44 28.43 18.87 1.93
C SER A 44 28.37 17.54 1.16
N LEU A 45 28.84 17.48 -0.08
CA LEU A 45 28.91 16.25 -0.88
C LEU A 45 29.90 15.24 -0.28
N GLU A 46 31.02 15.70 0.26
CA GLU A 46 31.97 14.87 1.01
C GLU A 46 31.31 14.27 2.26
N HIS A 47 30.62 15.09 3.06
CA HIS A 47 29.87 14.62 4.23
C HIS A 47 28.76 13.61 3.87
N LYS A 48 28.13 13.77 2.70
CA LYS A 48 27.13 12.84 2.16
C LYS A 48 27.74 11.59 1.51
N GLY A 49 29.06 11.50 1.45
CA GLY A 49 29.79 10.38 0.83
C GLY A 49 29.66 10.32 -0.70
N ALA A 50 29.34 11.44 -1.35
CA ALA A 50 29.19 11.52 -2.80
C ALA A 50 30.47 11.97 -3.52
N VAL A 51 31.46 12.53 -2.79
CA VAL A 51 32.74 13.03 -3.32
C VAL A 51 33.83 12.60 -2.38
N LEU A 52 34.97 12.23 -2.96
CA LEU A 52 36.23 11.95 -2.28
C LEU A 52 37.18 13.15 -2.49
N VAL A 53 37.90 13.47 -1.44
CA VAL A 53 38.94 14.53 -1.47
C VAL A 53 40.27 13.86 -1.64
N GLU A 54 41.06 14.33 -2.61
CA GLU A 54 42.44 13.99 -2.80
C GLU A 54 43.28 15.10 -2.18
N GLU A 55 44.05 14.76 -1.14
CA GLU A 55 44.93 15.71 -0.47
C GLU A 55 46.11 16.12 -1.38
N GLY A 56 46.26 17.40 -1.58
CA GLY A 56 47.26 18.00 -2.43
C GLY A 56 47.13 19.53 -2.42
N GLU A 57 48.14 20.23 -2.96
CA GLU A 57 48.05 21.68 -3.19
C GLU A 57 48.07 21.97 -4.70
N PRO A 58 46.88 22.32 -5.27
CA PRO A 58 45.57 22.53 -4.69
C PRO A 58 44.79 21.20 -4.48
N ARG A 59 43.89 21.17 -3.48
CA ARG A 59 43.00 20.02 -3.24
C ARG A 59 42.18 19.70 -4.48
N SER A 60 42.11 18.40 -4.82
CA SER A 60 41.28 17.90 -5.90
C SER A 60 40.13 16.99 -5.39
N PHE A 61 39.08 16.90 -6.17
CA PHE A 61 37.84 16.20 -5.82
C PHE A 61 37.53 15.17 -6.90
N ARG A 62 37.12 13.98 -6.45
CA ARG A 62 36.62 12.90 -7.33
C ARG A 62 35.20 12.51 -6.95
N PRO A 63 34.32 12.27 -7.91
CA PRO A 63 33.00 11.75 -7.60
C PRO A 63 33.09 10.28 -7.18
N VAL A 64 32.31 9.88 -6.20
CA VAL A 64 32.02 8.47 -5.94
C VAL A 64 31.10 7.97 -7.10
N PRO A 65 31.26 6.73 -7.59
CA PRO A 65 30.45 6.20 -8.66
C PRO A 65 28.94 6.35 -8.37
N PRO A 66 28.09 6.70 -9.36
CA PRO A 66 26.67 6.95 -9.14
C PRO A 66 25.94 5.79 -8.46
N ASP A 67 26.24 4.56 -8.85
CA ASP A 67 25.59 3.37 -8.27
C ASP A 67 25.90 3.19 -6.77
N GLU A 68 27.14 3.54 -6.37
CA GLU A 68 27.53 3.50 -4.96
C GLU A 68 26.81 4.59 -4.16
N VAL A 69 26.75 5.83 -4.70
CA VAL A 69 26.02 6.95 -4.07
C VAL A 69 24.55 6.62 -3.92
N LEU A 70 23.90 6.11 -4.97
CA LEU A 70 22.48 5.75 -4.94
C LEU A 70 22.20 4.63 -3.93
N THR A 71 23.08 3.62 -3.89
CA THR A 71 22.98 2.52 -2.92
C THR A 71 23.13 3.01 -1.48
N ALA A 72 24.09 3.92 -1.23
CA ALA A 72 24.29 4.51 0.09
C ALA A 72 23.09 5.36 0.54
N LEU A 73 22.51 6.16 -0.37
CA LEU A 73 21.32 6.94 -0.12
C LEU A 73 20.10 6.05 0.21
N GLN A 74 19.92 4.96 -0.52
CA GLN A 74 18.84 3.98 -0.27
C GLN A 74 18.99 3.35 1.13
N ARG A 75 20.19 2.86 1.47
CA ARG A 75 20.44 2.29 2.80
C ARG A 75 20.18 3.30 3.92
N GLY A 76 20.65 4.53 3.76
CA GLY A 76 20.43 5.60 4.73
C GLY A 76 18.96 5.97 4.89
N PHE A 77 18.19 5.96 3.80
CA PHE A 77 16.74 6.16 3.85
C PHE A 77 16.03 5.02 4.58
N GLU A 78 16.36 3.76 4.26
CA GLU A 78 15.75 2.59 4.91
C GLU A 78 16.01 2.55 6.42
N THR A 79 17.22 2.92 6.84
CA THR A 79 17.57 3.01 8.27
C THR A 79 16.73 4.07 8.97
N ARG A 80 16.73 5.32 8.46
CA ARG A 80 15.92 6.41 9.03
C ARG A 80 14.43 6.10 9.03
N ARG A 81 13.92 5.46 7.96
CA ARG A 81 12.52 5.02 7.89
C ARG A 81 12.18 4.02 8.99
N ARG A 82 13.09 3.07 9.26
CA ARG A 82 12.90 2.06 10.31
C ARG A 82 12.89 2.71 11.70
N GLU A 83 13.87 3.55 11.98
CA GLU A 83 13.96 4.29 13.25
C GLU A 83 12.73 5.17 13.50
N ALA A 84 12.31 5.92 12.48
CA ALA A 84 11.09 6.74 12.55
C ALA A 84 9.84 5.88 12.76
N ALA A 85 9.71 4.75 12.08
CA ALA A 85 8.58 3.84 12.24
C ALA A 85 8.53 3.27 13.67
N ASP A 86 9.67 2.92 14.26
CA ASP A 86 9.75 2.41 15.63
C ASP A 86 9.41 3.49 16.66
N ALA A 87 9.88 4.72 16.45
CA ALA A 87 9.53 5.85 17.31
C ALA A 87 8.03 6.19 17.23
N LEU A 88 7.47 6.25 16.03
CA LEU A 88 6.05 6.56 15.82
C LEU A 88 5.12 5.47 16.35
N ARG A 89 5.51 4.18 16.26
CA ARG A 89 4.71 3.10 16.85
C ARG A 89 4.57 3.23 18.38
N LYS A 90 5.59 3.75 19.08
CA LYS A 90 5.53 3.99 20.52
C LYS A 90 4.57 5.12 20.90
N LEU A 91 4.32 6.06 19.98
CA LEU A 91 3.40 7.19 20.18
C LEU A 91 1.97 6.84 19.75
N HIS A 92 1.82 5.82 18.91
CA HIS A 92 0.51 5.46 18.36
C HIS A 92 -0.25 4.60 19.38
N ALA A 93 -1.25 5.19 20.05
CA ALA A 93 -2.28 4.43 20.75
C ALA A 93 -3.38 4.09 19.74
N PRO A 94 -3.64 2.80 19.44
CA PRO A 94 -4.74 2.43 18.55
C PRO A 94 -6.06 2.78 19.26
N VAL A 95 -6.67 3.88 18.85
CA VAL A 95 -8.04 4.21 19.23
C VAL A 95 -8.92 3.42 18.31
N GLN A 96 -9.61 2.40 18.80
CA GLN A 96 -10.75 1.84 18.08
C GLN A 96 -11.86 2.88 18.10
N ASP A 97 -12.03 3.54 17.00
CA ASP A 97 -12.95 4.63 16.84
C ASP A 97 -13.91 4.22 15.71
N ASP A 98 -15.15 3.90 16.04
CA ASP A 98 -16.18 3.52 15.05
C ASP A 98 -16.50 4.63 14.03
N ARG A 99 -15.52 5.49 13.74
CA ARG A 99 -15.65 6.60 12.81
C ARG A 99 -15.49 6.18 11.36
N ILE A 100 -16.11 6.96 10.50
CA ILE A 100 -15.95 6.87 9.05
C ILE A 100 -15.03 8.01 8.61
N TYR A 101 -13.95 7.64 7.92
CA TYR A 101 -12.97 8.59 7.39
C TYR A 101 -13.17 8.77 5.89
N HIS A 102 -13.20 10.02 5.43
CA HIS A 102 -13.26 10.34 4.01
C HIS A 102 -11.85 10.43 3.42
N LEU A 103 -11.62 9.72 2.32
CA LEU A 103 -10.39 9.79 1.55
C LEU A 103 -10.62 10.69 0.33
N LYS A 104 -9.77 11.70 0.14
CA LYS A 104 -9.99 12.76 -0.84
C LYS A 104 -9.13 12.65 -2.11
N SER A 105 -8.11 11.80 -2.11
CA SER A 105 -7.23 11.64 -3.26
C SER A 105 -7.07 10.18 -3.65
N HIS A 106 -6.85 9.95 -4.95
CA HIS A 106 -6.55 8.61 -5.48
C HIS A 106 -5.36 7.96 -4.75
N ALA A 107 -4.30 8.74 -4.48
CA ALA A 107 -3.15 8.24 -3.72
C ALA A 107 -3.54 7.73 -2.33
N GLN A 108 -4.38 8.47 -1.58
CA GLN A 108 -4.86 8.05 -0.26
C GLN A 108 -5.68 6.75 -0.35
N VAL A 109 -6.57 6.63 -1.34
CA VAL A 109 -7.38 5.42 -1.55
C VAL A 109 -6.49 4.22 -1.84
N MET A 110 -5.55 4.35 -2.78
CA MET A 110 -4.69 3.24 -3.20
C MET A 110 -3.69 2.84 -2.10
N GLU A 111 -3.13 3.78 -1.35
CA GLU A 111 -2.26 3.48 -0.21
C GLU A 111 -3.03 2.80 0.93
N ARG A 112 -4.25 3.26 1.24
CA ARG A 112 -5.10 2.59 2.22
C ARG A 112 -5.46 1.18 1.77
N ALA A 113 -5.86 1.00 0.51
CA ALA A 113 -6.16 -0.32 -0.06
C ALA A 113 -4.97 -1.28 0.07
N ARG A 114 -3.76 -0.85 -0.30
CA ARG A 114 -2.54 -1.66 -0.15
C ARG A 114 -2.23 -1.99 1.30
N ALA A 115 -2.35 -1.01 2.21
CA ALA A 115 -2.13 -1.22 3.64
C ALA A 115 -3.10 -2.25 4.22
N MET A 116 -4.40 -2.17 3.87
CA MET A 116 -5.42 -3.14 4.27
C MET A 116 -5.09 -4.55 3.76
N ILE A 117 -4.75 -4.67 2.47
CA ILE A 117 -4.37 -5.97 1.87
C ILE A 117 -3.11 -6.54 2.55
N ALA A 118 -2.12 -5.71 2.83
CA ALA A 118 -0.90 -6.11 3.53
C ALA A 118 -1.18 -6.55 4.98
N GLY A 119 -2.13 -5.91 5.66
CA GLY A 119 -2.56 -6.25 7.03
C GLY A 119 -3.51 -7.44 7.13
N ALA A 120 -4.04 -7.95 6.02
CA ALA A 120 -4.98 -9.07 6.01
C ALA A 120 -4.38 -10.34 6.63
N THR A 121 -5.14 -10.97 7.53
CA THR A 121 -4.68 -12.16 8.27
C THR A 121 -5.41 -13.43 7.89
N GLU A 122 -6.72 -13.40 7.67
CA GLU A 122 -7.52 -14.59 7.38
C GLU A 122 -8.41 -14.46 6.15
N ARG A 123 -9.14 -13.33 6.01
CA ARG A 123 -10.19 -13.16 4.98
C ARG A 123 -10.10 -11.80 4.31
N LEU A 124 -10.16 -11.81 2.99
CA LEU A 124 -10.28 -10.60 2.20
C LEU A 124 -11.37 -10.79 1.15
N LEU A 125 -12.31 -9.88 1.13
CA LEU A 125 -13.32 -9.77 0.09
C LEU A 125 -13.12 -8.48 -0.68
N PHE A 126 -13.39 -8.52 -1.99
CA PHE A 126 -13.31 -7.33 -2.82
C PHE A 126 -14.41 -7.28 -3.89
N ASP A 127 -14.74 -6.07 -4.32
CA ASP A 127 -15.52 -5.74 -5.50
C ASP A 127 -14.75 -4.65 -6.25
N LEU A 128 -14.14 -5.02 -7.36
CA LEU A 128 -13.19 -4.17 -8.07
C LEU A 128 -13.50 -4.08 -9.56
N PHE A 129 -13.56 -2.85 -10.06
CA PHE A 129 -13.55 -2.57 -11.48
C PHE A 129 -12.14 -2.77 -12.08
N PRO A 130 -12.03 -2.89 -13.42
CA PRO A 130 -10.76 -3.25 -14.06
C PRO A 130 -9.56 -2.37 -13.68
N PRO A 131 -9.63 -1.01 -13.65
CA PRO A 131 -8.45 -0.20 -13.28
C PRO A 131 -7.94 -0.46 -11.85
N PRO A 132 -8.77 -0.40 -10.78
CA PRO A 132 -8.30 -0.71 -9.43
C PRO A 132 -7.92 -2.19 -9.26
N LEU A 133 -8.56 -3.13 -9.97
CA LEU A 133 -8.18 -4.54 -9.93
C LEU A 133 -6.75 -4.74 -10.46
N ALA A 134 -6.43 -4.18 -11.63
CA ALA A 134 -5.09 -4.27 -12.20
C ALA A 134 -4.02 -3.70 -11.25
N ALA A 135 -4.30 -2.55 -10.63
CA ALA A 135 -3.38 -1.88 -9.72
C ALA A 135 -3.17 -2.60 -8.38
N LEU A 136 -4.14 -3.41 -7.92
CA LEU A 136 -4.10 -4.13 -6.64
C LEU A 136 -3.78 -5.62 -6.77
N THR A 137 -3.82 -6.19 -7.99
CA THR A 137 -3.53 -7.62 -8.23
C THR A 137 -2.18 -8.08 -7.64
N PRO A 138 -1.07 -7.33 -7.74
CA PRO A 138 0.18 -7.73 -7.11
C PRO A 138 0.04 -7.91 -5.58
N ALA A 139 -0.55 -6.94 -4.89
CA ALA A 139 -0.74 -7.00 -3.43
C ALA A 139 -1.69 -8.14 -3.02
N LEU A 140 -2.78 -8.38 -3.79
CA LEU A 140 -3.70 -9.51 -3.56
C LEU A 140 -2.99 -10.86 -3.75
N THR A 141 -2.09 -10.97 -4.73
CA THR A 141 -1.29 -12.18 -4.96
C THR A 141 -0.34 -12.45 -3.79
N GLU A 142 0.33 -11.43 -3.28
CA GLU A 142 1.18 -11.53 -2.09
C GLU A 142 0.37 -11.94 -0.85
N ALA A 143 -0.83 -11.37 -0.65
CA ALA A 143 -1.71 -11.77 0.44
C ALA A 143 -2.16 -13.23 0.33
N SER A 144 -2.48 -13.70 -0.89
CA SER A 144 -2.78 -15.12 -1.15
C SER A 144 -1.60 -16.03 -0.82
N ALA A 145 -0.37 -15.63 -1.14
CA ALA A 145 0.84 -16.37 -0.78
C ALA A 145 1.03 -16.48 0.74
N ARG A 146 0.55 -15.51 1.52
CA ARG A 146 0.47 -15.58 3.00
C ARG A 146 -0.68 -16.44 3.53
N ARG A 147 -1.41 -17.16 2.65
CA ARG A 147 -2.58 -17.99 2.97
C ARG A 147 -3.81 -17.22 3.42
N VAL A 148 -3.92 -15.95 3.08
CA VAL A 148 -5.18 -15.21 3.24
C VAL A 148 -6.20 -15.80 2.25
N SER A 149 -7.39 -16.14 2.73
CA SER A 149 -8.48 -16.60 1.87
C SER A 149 -9.11 -15.40 1.18
N ILE A 150 -9.04 -15.33 -0.15
CA ILE A 150 -9.47 -14.17 -0.94
C ILE A 150 -10.57 -14.57 -1.90
N ALA A 151 -11.63 -13.79 -1.96
CA ALA A 151 -12.66 -13.88 -3.00
C ALA A 151 -13.15 -12.49 -3.39
N GLY A 152 -13.54 -12.33 -4.65
CA GLY A 152 -14.06 -11.05 -5.10
C GLY A 152 -14.90 -11.09 -6.36
N LEU A 153 -15.62 -9.99 -6.57
CA LEU A 153 -16.34 -9.67 -7.78
C LEU A 153 -15.47 -8.88 -8.75
N VAL A 154 -15.60 -9.20 -10.01
CA VAL A 154 -14.95 -8.51 -11.12
C VAL A 154 -15.97 -8.26 -12.23
N TYR A 155 -15.68 -7.30 -13.11
CA TYR A 155 -16.62 -6.83 -14.14
C TYR A 155 -16.16 -7.16 -15.56
N ASP A 156 -14.95 -7.65 -15.71
CA ASP A 156 -14.41 -8.23 -16.95
C ASP A 156 -14.14 -9.72 -16.75
N GLU A 157 -13.47 -10.35 -17.70
CA GLU A 157 -13.02 -11.74 -17.57
C GLU A 157 -12.15 -11.89 -16.32
N PRO A 158 -12.47 -12.85 -15.45
CA PRO A 158 -11.70 -13.06 -14.23
C PRO A 158 -10.21 -13.32 -14.54
N PRO A 159 -9.29 -12.62 -13.87
CA PRO A 159 -7.86 -12.83 -14.08
C PRO A 159 -7.45 -14.24 -13.64
N LYS A 160 -6.43 -14.80 -14.28
CA LYS A 160 -5.77 -16.01 -13.79
C LYS A 160 -4.95 -15.68 -12.55
N ALA A 161 -5.56 -15.82 -11.37
CA ALA A 161 -4.98 -15.46 -10.10
C ALA A 161 -5.08 -16.60 -9.09
N PRO A 162 -4.21 -16.65 -8.05
CA PRO A 162 -4.24 -17.69 -7.02
C PRO A 162 -5.37 -17.49 -5.98
N PHE A 163 -6.39 -16.73 -6.31
CA PHE A 163 -7.55 -16.46 -5.46
C PHE A 163 -8.85 -16.49 -6.27
N ALA A 164 -9.98 -16.58 -5.58
CA ALA A 164 -11.27 -16.71 -6.24
C ALA A 164 -11.75 -15.35 -6.81
N CYS A 165 -11.98 -15.31 -8.12
CA CYS A 165 -12.65 -14.21 -8.79
C CYS A 165 -13.93 -14.70 -9.44
N VAL A 166 -15.02 -13.98 -9.25
CA VAL A 166 -16.33 -14.26 -9.83
C VAL A 166 -16.73 -13.04 -10.66
N ARG A 167 -17.06 -13.25 -11.93
CA ARG A 167 -17.64 -12.17 -12.75
C ARG A 167 -19.04 -11.87 -12.25
N SER A 168 -19.33 -10.60 -11.99
CA SER A 168 -20.66 -10.14 -11.57
C SER A 168 -21.72 -10.56 -12.61
N SER A 169 -22.83 -11.09 -12.14
CA SER A 169 -24.00 -11.40 -13.01
C SER A 169 -24.59 -10.15 -13.66
N SER A 170 -24.33 -8.98 -13.08
CA SER A 170 -24.80 -7.67 -13.56
C SER A 170 -23.68 -6.87 -14.29
N ALA A 171 -22.54 -7.51 -14.59
CA ALA A 171 -21.34 -6.80 -15.07
C ALA A 171 -21.61 -5.87 -16.26
N ASP A 172 -22.35 -6.34 -17.28
CA ASP A 172 -22.59 -5.56 -18.49
C ASP A 172 -23.46 -4.34 -18.21
N PHE A 173 -24.54 -4.52 -17.43
CA PHE A 173 -25.42 -3.42 -17.00
C PHE A 173 -24.66 -2.38 -16.16
N VAL A 174 -23.87 -2.83 -15.19
CA VAL A 174 -23.12 -1.97 -14.29
C VAL A 174 -22.04 -1.19 -15.06
N ARG A 175 -21.32 -1.81 -15.97
CA ARG A 175 -20.30 -1.14 -16.79
C ARG A 175 -20.85 -0.02 -17.65
N GLU A 176 -22.07 -0.18 -18.18
CA GLU A 176 -22.69 0.85 -19.02
C GLU A 176 -23.21 2.04 -18.21
N ARG A 177 -23.66 1.82 -17.00
CA ARG A 177 -24.43 2.81 -16.22
C ARG A 177 -23.80 3.31 -14.96
N TRP A 178 -22.78 2.62 -14.45
CA TRP A 178 -22.12 3.03 -13.22
C TRP A 178 -21.29 4.30 -13.41
N PRO A 179 -21.43 5.30 -12.52
CA PRO A 179 -20.87 6.63 -12.77
C PRO A 179 -19.37 6.74 -12.60
N GLY A 180 -18.65 5.64 -12.46
CA GLY A 180 -17.19 5.62 -12.29
C GLY A 180 -16.67 4.21 -12.04
N ALA A 181 -15.40 4.09 -11.64
CA ALA A 181 -14.79 2.82 -11.28
C ALA A 181 -14.97 2.53 -9.78
N GLN A 182 -15.55 1.37 -9.46
CA GLN A 182 -15.75 0.94 -8.08
C GLN A 182 -14.53 0.25 -7.51
N LEU A 183 -14.26 0.54 -6.23
CA LEU A 183 -13.29 -0.15 -5.40
C LEU A 183 -13.92 -0.40 -4.03
N THR A 184 -14.19 -1.65 -3.71
CA THR A 184 -14.62 -2.07 -2.37
C THR A 184 -13.68 -3.15 -1.86
N LEU A 185 -13.18 -2.99 -0.63
CA LEU A 185 -12.38 -3.98 0.09
C LEU A 185 -12.97 -4.18 1.48
N VAL A 186 -13.02 -5.43 1.93
CA VAL A 186 -13.32 -5.79 3.31
C VAL A 186 -12.28 -6.76 3.80
N VAL A 187 -11.55 -6.41 4.86
CA VAL A 187 -10.45 -7.19 5.39
C VAL A 187 -10.81 -7.71 6.79
N ASP A 188 -10.75 -9.02 6.94
CA ASP A 188 -10.99 -9.75 8.19
C ASP A 188 -12.33 -9.41 8.88
N ALA A 189 -13.27 -8.77 8.18
CA ALA A 189 -14.48 -8.13 8.71
C ALA A 189 -14.18 -7.15 9.87
N ARG A 190 -12.97 -6.55 9.88
CA ARG A 190 -12.52 -5.55 10.86
C ARG A 190 -12.46 -4.15 10.30
N GLU A 191 -12.18 -4.04 9.03
CA GLU A 191 -12.12 -2.77 8.32
C GLU A 191 -12.65 -2.91 6.91
N PHE A 192 -13.16 -1.81 6.37
CA PHE A 192 -13.62 -1.74 4.99
C PHE A 192 -13.21 -0.42 4.33
N LEU A 193 -13.07 -0.47 3.02
CA LEU A 193 -12.86 0.67 2.15
C LEU A 193 -13.86 0.59 1.01
N VAL A 194 -14.62 1.66 0.77
CA VAL A 194 -15.52 1.80 -0.37
C VAL A 194 -15.19 3.09 -1.09
N ALA A 195 -14.90 3.01 -2.38
CA ALA A 195 -14.57 4.15 -3.19
C ALA A 195 -15.25 4.10 -4.55
N LEU A 196 -15.77 5.23 -4.97
CA LEU A 196 -16.17 5.53 -6.34
C LEU A 196 -15.10 6.44 -6.93
N LEU A 197 -14.31 5.90 -7.83
CA LEU A 197 -13.28 6.61 -8.57
C LEU A 197 -13.88 7.25 -9.82
N THR A 198 -13.14 8.12 -10.48
CA THR A 198 -13.47 8.57 -11.84
C THR A 198 -13.44 7.39 -12.81
N THR A 199 -14.07 7.52 -13.97
CA THR A 199 -14.20 6.43 -14.96
C THR A 199 -12.84 5.92 -15.45
N ASP A 200 -11.86 6.80 -15.54
CA ASP A 200 -10.47 6.46 -15.86
C ASP A 200 -9.68 5.88 -14.68
N GLY A 201 -10.28 5.86 -13.48
CA GLY A 201 -9.68 5.35 -12.26
C GLY A 201 -8.59 6.22 -11.64
N THR A 202 -8.36 7.45 -12.13
CA THR A 202 -7.27 8.33 -11.67
C THR A 202 -7.66 9.31 -10.58
N GLY A 203 -8.95 9.64 -10.46
CA GLY A 203 -9.51 10.56 -9.46
C GLY A 203 -10.47 9.87 -8.50
N VAL A 204 -10.91 10.60 -7.49
CA VAL A 204 -11.89 10.14 -6.48
C VAL A 204 -13.15 11.00 -6.56
N LYS A 205 -14.31 10.37 -6.77
CA LYS A 205 -15.61 11.02 -6.61
C LYS A 205 -16.07 10.96 -5.16
N GLN A 206 -15.96 9.79 -4.55
CA GLN A 206 -16.28 9.56 -3.14
C GLN A 206 -15.48 8.37 -2.64
N ALA A 207 -14.93 8.47 -1.43
CA ALA A 207 -14.28 7.33 -0.80
C ALA A 207 -14.38 7.44 0.72
N ILE A 208 -14.68 6.31 1.36
CA ILE A 208 -14.73 6.16 2.80
C ILE A 208 -13.95 4.92 3.24
N TRP A 209 -13.32 5.04 4.39
CA TRP A 209 -12.70 3.93 5.11
C TRP A 209 -13.16 3.95 6.56
N SER A 210 -13.32 2.77 7.15
CA SER A 210 -13.60 2.64 8.58
C SER A 210 -13.03 1.32 9.11
N ASP A 211 -12.61 1.35 10.36
CA ASP A 211 -12.24 0.20 11.19
C ASP A 211 -13.35 -0.21 12.17
N SER A 212 -14.58 0.31 11.98
CA SER A 212 -15.76 -0.16 12.70
C SER A 212 -16.03 -1.63 12.40
N VAL A 213 -15.88 -2.45 13.41
CA VAL A 213 -16.06 -3.91 13.30
C VAL A 213 -17.51 -4.25 12.90
N TYR A 214 -18.50 -3.54 13.45
CA TYR A 214 -19.90 -3.77 13.12
C TYR A 214 -20.19 -3.46 11.65
N LEU A 215 -19.78 -2.28 11.17
CA LEU A 215 -19.99 -1.90 9.77
C LEU A 215 -19.21 -2.80 8.81
N SER A 216 -18.01 -3.23 9.21
CA SER A 216 -17.19 -4.17 8.42
C SER A 216 -17.84 -5.54 8.32
N CYS A 217 -18.48 -6.03 9.37
CA CYS A 217 -19.28 -7.26 9.34
C CYS A 217 -20.49 -7.14 8.40
N LEU A 218 -21.18 -6.00 8.39
CA LEU A 218 -22.29 -5.75 7.45
C LEU A 218 -21.81 -5.74 6.00
N GLN A 219 -20.72 -5.02 5.71
CA GLN A 219 -20.11 -4.98 4.38
C GLN A 219 -19.63 -6.37 3.93
N HIS A 220 -19.00 -7.12 4.84
CA HIS A 220 -18.59 -8.49 4.58
C HIS A 220 -19.79 -9.38 4.20
N SER A 221 -20.89 -9.31 4.97
CA SER A 221 -22.08 -10.10 4.72
C SER A 221 -22.69 -9.81 3.35
N GLY A 222 -22.85 -8.51 3.01
CA GLY A 222 -23.41 -8.09 1.73
C GLY A 222 -22.56 -8.54 0.55
N LEU A 223 -21.24 -8.27 0.61
CA LEU A 223 -20.32 -8.62 -0.46
C LEU A 223 -20.18 -10.15 -0.64
N ALA A 224 -20.12 -10.90 0.45
CA ALA A 224 -20.11 -12.36 0.41
C ALA A 224 -21.38 -12.94 -0.25
N ALA A 225 -22.55 -12.35 0.03
CA ALA A 225 -23.80 -12.77 -0.59
C ALA A 225 -23.79 -12.48 -2.11
N GLU A 226 -23.31 -11.32 -2.52
CA GLU A 226 -23.24 -10.95 -3.94
C GLU A 226 -22.26 -11.82 -4.74
N ILE A 227 -21.08 -12.13 -4.16
CA ILE A 227 -20.14 -13.09 -4.73
C ILE A 227 -20.82 -14.47 -4.92
N GLN A 228 -21.58 -14.94 -3.93
CA GLN A 228 -22.27 -16.24 -4.02
C GLN A 228 -23.38 -16.24 -5.07
N LEU A 229 -24.16 -15.16 -5.17
CA LEU A 229 -25.23 -15.01 -6.17
C LEU A 229 -24.67 -15.00 -7.59
N SER A 230 -23.57 -14.34 -7.81
CA SER A 230 -22.87 -14.27 -9.11
C SER A 230 -22.11 -15.54 -9.47
N ALA A 231 -21.79 -16.38 -8.49
CA ALA A 231 -21.00 -17.59 -8.71
C ALA A 231 -21.79 -18.68 -9.45
N PRO A 232 -21.14 -19.52 -10.27
CA PRO A 232 -21.78 -20.69 -10.86
C PRO A 232 -22.25 -21.67 -9.77
N PRO A 233 -23.34 -22.42 -10.01
CA PRO A 233 -23.93 -23.33 -9.00
C PRO A 233 -22.91 -24.27 -8.34
N SER A 234 -21.94 -24.77 -9.09
CA SER A 234 -20.87 -25.67 -8.62
C SER A 234 -19.94 -25.03 -7.58
N ALA A 235 -19.80 -23.71 -7.57
CA ALA A 235 -18.91 -22.99 -6.65
C ALA A 235 -19.65 -22.40 -5.43
N ARG A 236 -20.97 -22.19 -5.50
CA ARG A 236 -21.77 -21.49 -4.47
C ARG A 236 -21.60 -22.08 -3.07
N ALA A 237 -21.75 -23.41 -2.94
CA ALA A 237 -21.66 -24.08 -1.63
C ALA A 237 -20.26 -23.95 -1.00
N ARG A 238 -19.21 -23.99 -1.81
CA ARG A 238 -17.84 -23.78 -1.35
C ARG A 238 -17.62 -22.32 -0.90
N LEU A 239 -18.04 -21.36 -1.72
CA LEU A 239 -17.92 -19.94 -1.39
C LEU A 239 -18.74 -19.58 -0.14
N ALA A 240 -19.95 -20.13 0.01
CA ALA A 240 -20.76 -19.95 1.20
C ALA A 240 -20.05 -20.43 2.48
N ARG A 241 -19.44 -21.62 2.46
CA ARG A 241 -18.67 -22.13 3.60
C ARG A 241 -17.43 -21.29 3.91
N SER A 242 -16.74 -20.84 2.89
CA SER A 242 -15.44 -20.17 3.05
C SER A 242 -15.57 -18.66 3.35
N PHE A 243 -16.65 -18.01 2.89
CA PHE A 243 -16.73 -16.55 2.89
C PHE A 243 -18.01 -15.96 3.48
N SER A 244 -19.13 -16.72 3.70
CA SER A 244 -20.24 -16.12 4.41
C SER A 244 -19.81 -15.72 5.83
N LEU A 245 -20.34 -14.61 6.32
CA LEU A 245 -19.94 -14.04 7.60
C LEU A 245 -20.03 -15.08 8.75
N ILE A 246 -21.17 -15.77 8.83
CA ILE A 246 -21.42 -16.72 9.92
C ILE A 246 -20.57 -17.98 9.79
N ASN A 247 -20.55 -18.61 8.61
CA ASN A 247 -19.83 -19.89 8.42
C ASN A 247 -18.31 -19.73 8.49
N SER A 248 -17.77 -18.64 7.94
CA SER A 248 -16.35 -18.39 7.93
C SER A 248 -15.84 -17.80 9.26
N SER A 249 -16.72 -17.23 10.05
CA SER A 249 -16.41 -16.62 11.35
C SER A 249 -15.10 -15.80 11.34
N PRO A 250 -15.02 -14.74 10.53
CA PRO A 250 -13.79 -13.95 10.39
C PRO A 250 -13.42 -13.24 11.69
N PRO A 251 -12.17 -12.74 11.83
CA PRO A 251 -11.69 -12.10 13.05
C PRO A 251 -12.60 -11.01 13.59
N GLY A 252 -13.16 -10.16 12.73
CA GLY A 252 -14.09 -9.10 13.14
C GLY A 252 -15.37 -9.64 13.76
N LEU A 253 -15.98 -10.68 13.17
CA LEU A 253 -17.17 -11.29 13.78
C LEU A 253 -16.83 -11.88 15.15
N ARG A 254 -15.70 -12.59 15.29
CA ARG A 254 -15.28 -13.15 16.58
C ARG A 254 -15.02 -12.05 17.63
N GLN A 255 -14.55 -10.89 17.20
CA GLN A 255 -14.38 -9.72 18.06
C GLN A 255 -15.74 -9.13 18.47
N LEU A 256 -16.68 -9.00 17.51
CA LEU A 256 -18.00 -8.39 17.74
C LEU A 256 -18.87 -9.21 18.70
N VAL A 257 -18.91 -10.53 18.51
CA VAL A 257 -19.76 -11.42 19.34
C VAL A 257 -19.11 -11.85 20.67
N GLY A 258 -17.83 -11.52 20.83
CA GLY A 258 -17.04 -11.96 21.98
C GLY A 258 -16.76 -13.47 21.96
N ARG A 259 -15.86 -13.95 22.82
CA ARG A 259 -15.73 -15.39 23.12
C ARG A 259 -16.89 -15.77 24.01
N GLN A 260 -18.00 -16.27 23.46
CA GLN A 260 -18.94 -17.00 24.30
C GLN A 260 -18.19 -18.20 24.90
N PRO A 261 -18.17 -18.36 26.26
CA PRO A 261 -17.70 -19.60 26.82
C PRO A 261 -18.58 -20.72 26.24
N ARG A 262 -17.95 -21.76 25.71
CA ARG A 262 -18.68 -22.95 25.28
C ARG A 262 -19.53 -23.39 26.42
N SER A 263 -20.87 -23.28 26.30
CA SER A 263 -21.78 -23.88 27.23
C SER A 263 -21.51 -25.40 27.17
N SER A 264 -20.85 -25.91 28.21
CA SER A 264 -20.79 -27.35 28.43
C SER A 264 -22.23 -27.79 28.63
N SER A 265 -22.85 -28.36 27.60
CA SER A 265 -24.08 -29.10 27.76
C SER A 265 -23.78 -30.27 28.70
N LYS A 266 -24.04 -30.07 29.98
CA LYS A 266 -24.19 -31.18 30.91
C LYS A 266 -25.35 -32.03 30.35
N ARG A 267 -25.03 -33.15 29.74
CA ARG A 267 -25.96 -34.26 29.61
C ARG A 267 -26.33 -34.62 31.05
N GLY A 268 -27.53 -34.26 31.44
CA GLY A 268 -28.14 -34.75 32.66
C GLY A 268 -28.33 -36.26 32.51
N ASP A 269 -27.54 -37.04 33.22
CA ASP A 269 -27.95 -38.37 33.59
C ASP A 269 -29.13 -38.20 34.55
N THR A 270 -30.23 -38.73 34.17
CA THR A 270 -31.39 -38.94 35.04
C THR A 270 -31.50 -40.43 35.34
N PRO A 271 -31.71 -40.84 36.59
CA PRO A 271 -31.65 -42.20 37.04
C PRO A 271 -32.79 -43.08 36.56
#